data_aebbc4e9385427ccd322895150ff4a60
#
_entry.id   aebbc4e9385427ccd322895150ff4a60
#
_cell.length_a   1.000
_cell.length_b   1.000
_cell.length_c   1.000
_cell.angle_alpha   90.00
_cell.angle_beta   90.00
_cell.angle_gamma   90.00
#
_symmetry.space_group_name_H-M   'P 1'
#
loop_
_entity.id
_entity.type
_entity.pdbx_description
1 polymer ?
#
loop_
_entity_poly.entity_id
_entity_poly.type
_entity_poly.pdbx_seq_one_letter_code
_entity_poly.pdbx_strand_id
1 'polypeptide(L)'
;MKKKIQMNKFLLYTLKIGLLTILIAIVLDFGYTKVFLQSLNRGKIEKVFNSKGEKYDVVILGSSRANNHFVAPMFEERGLKTFNYGMSGGHLFEASLLLQLMIERNYQIKNVILEADLNLSNDHQAEGISAKFLPFLHESETIRSHFENESDFMELYY
;
A
#
# COMPACT_ATOMS: atom_id res chain seq x y z
N MET A 1 -49.38 17.30 -24.94
CA MET A 1 -48.84 15.94 -25.16
C MET A 1 -47.36 15.92 -25.62
N LYS A 2 -46.94 16.67 -26.63
CA LYS A 2 -45.56 16.66 -27.17
C LYS A 2 -44.47 16.96 -26.13
N LYS A 3 -44.67 17.91 -25.18
CA LYS A 3 -43.70 18.31 -24.15
C LYS A 3 -43.36 17.18 -23.14
N LYS A 4 -44.37 16.37 -22.77
CA LYS A 4 -44.22 15.22 -21.88
C LYS A 4 -43.41 14.07 -22.52
N ILE A 5 -43.59 13.87 -23.82
CA ILE A 5 -42.85 12.85 -24.60
C ILE A 5 -41.39 13.25 -24.76
N GLN A 6 -41.09 14.53 -24.96
CA GLN A 6 -39.72 15.04 -25.03
C GLN A 6 -38.96 14.91 -23.69
N MET A 7 -39.64 15.21 -22.58
CA MET A 7 -39.10 15.09 -21.23
C MET A 7 -38.75 13.63 -20.89
N ASN A 8 -39.62 12.68 -21.27
CA ASN A 8 -39.37 11.26 -21.04
C ASN A 8 -38.16 10.74 -21.86
N LYS A 9 -38.00 11.24 -23.09
CA LYS A 9 -36.83 10.89 -23.91
C LYS A 9 -35.53 11.45 -23.29
N PHE A 10 -35.56 12.70 -22.84
CA PHE A 10 -34.42 13.32 -22.16
C PHE A 10 -34.00 12.53 -20.91
N LEU A 11 -34.96 12.21 -20.03
CA LEU A 11 -34.72 11.38 -18.84
C LEU A 11 -34.13 10.01 -19.19
N LEU A 12 -34.65 9.38 -20.25
CA LEU A 12 -34.14 8.08 -20.70
C LEU A 12 -32.69 8.16 -21.19
N TYR A 13 -32.33 9.22 -21.93
CA TYR A 13 -30.95 9.42 -22.38
C TYR A 13 -30.02 9.72 -21.21
N THR A 14 -30.43 10.57 -20.26
CA THR A 14 -29.64 10.87 -19.07
C THR A 14 -29.40 9.60 -18.23
N LEU A 15 -30.42 8.77 -18.06
CA LEU A 15 -30.30 7.49 -17.36
C LEU A 15 -29.31 6.54 -18.07
N LYS A 16 -29.41 6.44 -19.41
CA LYS A 16 -28.48 5.60 -20.19
C LYS A 16 -27.03 6.07 -20.08
N ILE A 17 -26.82 7.39 -20.15
CA ILE A 17 -25.47 7.97 -19.97
C ILE A 17 -24.96 7.67 -18.56
N GLY A 18 -25.78 7.88 -17.53
CA GLY A 18 -25.44 7.58 -16.14
C GLY A 18 -25.04 6.12 -15.94
N LEU A 19 -25.86 5.19 -16.46
CA LEU A 19 -25.56 3.75 -16.39
C LEU A 19 -24.26 3.39 -17.12
N LEU A 20 -24.04 3.97 -18.30
CA LEU A 20 -22.80 3.74 -19.06
C LEU A 20 -21.56 4.27 -18.30
N THR A 21 -21.68 5.45 -17.70
CA THR A 21 -20.59 6.03 -16.89
C THR A 21 -20.25 5.15 -15.69
N ILE A 22 -21.27 4.67 -14.98
CA ILE A 22 -21.09 3.75 -13.85
C ILE A 22 -20.43 2.45 -14.31
N LEU A 23 -20.88 1.87 -15.43
CA LEU A 23 -20.28 0.65 -15.98
C LEU A 23 -18.80 0.86 -16.32
N ILE A 24 -18.47 1.96 -16.98
CA ILE A 24 -17.08 2.30 -17.32
C ILE A 24 -16.25 2.48 -16.05
N ALA A 25 -16.78 3.18 -15.04
CA ALA A 25 -16.09 3.37 -13.76
C ALA A 25 -15.78 2.04 -13.08
N ILE A 26 -16.74 1.12 -13.02
CA ILE A 26 -16.55 -0.23 -12.44
C ILE A 26 -15.48 -1.01 -13.22
N VAL A 27 -15.50 -0.99 -14.55
CA VAL A 27 -14.52 -1.70 -15.37
C VAL A 27 -13.11 -1.12 -15.18
N LEU A 28 -13.00 0.20 -15.13
CA LEU A 28 -11.72 0.88 -14.90
C LEU A 28 -11.18 0.63 -13.49
N ASP A 29 -12.04 0.70 -12.48
CA ASP A 29 -11.67 0.41 -11.09
C ASP A 29 -11.19 -1.03 -10.93
N PHE A 30 -11.95 -2.00 -11.44
CA PHE A 30 -11.53 -3.40 -11.42
C PHE A 30 -10.21 -3.64 -12.16
N GLY A 31 -10.05 -3.05 -13.34
CA GLY A 31 -8.81 -3.17 -14.13
C GLY A 31 -7.62 -2.54 -13.43
N TYR A 32 -7.78 -1.34 -12.88
CA TYR A 32 -6.75 -0.64 -12.13
C TYR A 32 -6.35 -1.43 -10.87
N THR A 33 -7.32 -1.83 -10.07
CA THR A 33 -7.10 -2.59 -8.83
C THR A 33 -6.36 -3.89 -9.12
N LYS A 34 -6.78 -4.62 -10.14
CA LYS A 34 -6.13 -5.88 -10.51
C LYS A 34 -4.67 -5.68 -10.96
N VAL A 35 -4.40 -4.68 -11.79
CA VAL A 35 -3.04 -4.35 -12.22
C VAL A 35 -2.20 -3.86 -11.05
N PHE A 36 -2.78 -3.05 -10.16
CA PHE A 36 -2.10 -2.53 -8.99
C PHE A 36 -1.71 -3.65 -8.02
N LEU A 37 -2.65 -4.53 -7.68
CA LEU A 37 -2.44 -5.62 -6.72
C LEU A 37 -1.48 -6.71 -7.24
N GLN A 38 -1.42 -6.93 -8.55
CA GLN A 38 -0.58 -7.98 -9.15
C GLN A 38 0.84 -7.54 -9.54
N SER A 39 1.16 -6.27 -9.39
CA SER A 39 2.47 -5.73 -9.78
C SER A 39 3.54 -6.00 -8.72
N LEU A 40 4.30 -7.07 -8.87
CA LEU A 40 5.42 -7.45 -7.98
C LEU A 40 6.55 -6.40 -7.90
N ASN A 41 6.68 -5.55 -8.91
CA ASN A 41 7.85 -4.65 -9.07
C ASN A 41 7.52 -3.17 -8.90
N ARG A 42 6.31 -2.82 -8.53
CA ARG A 42 5.88 -1.42 -8.49
C ARG A 42 6.35 -0.68 -7.24
N GLY A 43 6.50 -1.38 -6.14
CA GLY A 43 6.92 -0.81 -4.87
C GLY A 43 7.28 -1.86 -3.84
N LYS A 44 7.74 -1.38 -2.70
CA LYS A 44 8.21 -2.24 -1.61
C LYS A 44 7.06 -2.95 -0.90
N ILE A 45 5.91 -2.28 -0.78
CA ILE A 45 4.70 -2.82 -0.17
C ILE A 45 4.13 -3.93 -1.04
N GLU A 46 3.95 -3.66 -2.34
CA GLU A 46 3.45 -4.62 -3.31
C GLU A 46 4.35 -5.86 -3.40
N LYS A 47 5.67 -5.65 -3.30
CA LYS A 47 6.62 -6.75 -3.26
C LYS A 47 6.38 -7.66 -2.06
N VAL A 48 6.21 -7.09 -0.87
CA VAL A 48 5.95 -7.88 0.34
C VAL A 48 4.59 -8.57 0.23
N PHE A 49 3.57 -7.84 -0.17
CA PHE A 49 2.21 -8.36 -0.27
C PHE A 49 2.10 -9.54 -1.24
N ASN A 50 2.74 -9.42 -2.40
CA ASN A 50 2.64 -10.41 -3.49
C ASN A 50 3.68 -11.54 -3.43
N SER A 51 4.60 -11.54 -2.44
CA SER A 51 5.57 -12.60 -2.24
C SER A 51 5.33 -13.35 -0.93
N LYS A 52 5.87 -14.55 -0.82
CA LYS A 52 5.72 -15.41 0.37
C LYS A 52 6.97 -16.25 0.59
N GLY A 53 7.35 -16.40 1.84
CA GLY A 53 8.46 -17.28 2.24
C GLY A 53 9.83 -16.80 1.79
N GLU A 54 9.97 -15.50 1.48
CA GLU A 54 11.26 -14.90 1.13
C GLU A 54 12.25 -15.02 2.28
N LYS A 55 13.53 -15.23 1.92
CA LYS A 55 14.62 -15.38 2.91
C LYS A 55 15.59 -14.24 2.77
N TYR A 56 15.85 -13.55 3.89
CA TYR A 56 16.84 -12.48 3.96
C TYR A 56 17.74 -12.65 5.17
N ASP A 57 19.03 -12.37 4.98
CA ASP A 57 19.96 -12.26 6.08
C ASP A 57 19.79 -10.94 6.81
N VAL A 58 19.49 -9.87 6.05
CA VAL A 58 19.25 -8.53 6.57
C VAL A 58 18.06 -7.89 5.85
N VAL A 59 17.13 -7.34 6.63
CA VAL A 59 16.08 -6.44 6.16
C VAL A 59 16.31 -5.08 6.77
N ILE A 60 16.30 -4.03 5.96
CA ILE A 60 16.47 -2.65 6.39
C ILE A 60 15.12 -1.94 6.31
N LEU A 61 14.70 -1.36 7.43
CA LEU A 61 13.44 -0.62 7.58
C LEU A 61 13.73 0.82 8.03
N GLY A 62 12.82 1.72 7.75
CA GLY A 62 12.90 3.11 8.18
C GLY A 62 12.46 4.10 7.11
N SER A 63 12.87 5.34 7.27
CA SER A 63 12.47 6.50 6.48
C SER A 63 13.24 6.64 5.15
N SER A 64 13.26 7.86 4.59
CA SER A 64 14.11 8.21 3.45
C SER A 64 15.60 8.02 3.72
N ARG A 65 16.05 8.13 4.97
CA ARG A 65 17.43 7.89 5.35
C ARG A 65 17.78 6.43 5.20
N ALA A 66 16.90 5.52 5.66
CA ALA A 66 17.10 4.09 5.38
C ALA A 66 17.15 3.83 3.87
N ASN A 67 16.19 4.39 3.13
CA ASN A 67 16.11 4.19 1.69
C ASN A 67 17.37 4.64 0.93
N ASN A 68 17.96 5.77 1.32
CA ASN A 68 19.01 6.43 0.55
C ASN A 68 20.44 6.16 1.07
N HIS A 69 20.60 5.82 2.35
CA HIS A 69 21.94 5.69 2.95
C HIS A 69 22.38 4.24 3.11
N PHE A 70 21.46 3.28 3.16
CA PHE A 70 21.84 1.86 3.22
C PHE A 70 21.82 1.24 1.83
N VAL A 71 22.99 0.86 1.36
CA VAL A 71 23.19 0.29 0.01
C VAL A 71 23.18 -1.22 0.12
N ALA A 72 22.05 -1.87 -0.17
CA ALA A 72 21.89 -3.33 -0.06
C ALA A 72 22.98 -4.13 -0.81
N PRO A 73 23.42 -3.77 -2.03
CA PRO A 73 24.52 -4.42 -2.71
C PRO A 73 25.82 -4.53 -1.90
N MET A 74 26.14 -3.56 -1.05
CA MET A 74 27.35 -3.63 -0.18
C MET A 74 27.28 -4.74 0.86
N PHE A 75 26.09 -5.12 1.29
CA PHE A 75 25.87 -6.27 2.16
C PHE A 75 25.95 -7.57 1.36
N GLU A 76 25.42 -7.58 0.14
CA GLU A 76 25.41 -8.73 -0.77
C GLU A 76 26.83 -9.10 -1.20
N GLU A 77 27.74 -8.14 -1.40
CA GLU A 77 29.17 -8.36 -1.65
C GLU A 77 29.86 -9.12 -0.50
N ARG A 78 29.27 -9.05 0.71
CA ARG A 78 29.72 -9.79 1.90
C ARG A 78 28.98 -11.09 2.15
N GLY A 79 28.18 -11.53 1.17
CA GLY A 79 27.40 -12.77 1.24
C GLY A 79 26.12 -12.67 2.07
N LEU A 80 25.65 -11.46 2.38
CA LEU A 80 24.42 -11.24 3.13
C LEU A 80 23.28 -10.87 2.18
N LYS A 81 22.33 -11.78 1.94
CA LYS A 81 21.13 -11.47 1.15
C LYS A 81 20.32 -10.38 1.85
N THR A 82 20.30 -9.19 1.27
CA THR A 82 19.76 -7.99 1.90
C THR A 82 18.72 -7.31 1.02
N PHE A 83 17.69 -6.78 1.64
CA PHE A 83 16.77 -5.89 0.96
C PHE A 83 16.47 -4.64 1.80
N ASN A 84 16.54 -3.49 1.15
CA ASN A 84 16.22 -2.22 1.77
C ASN A 84 14.73 -1.86 1.53
N TYR A 85 13.95 -2.02 2.57
CA TYR A 85 12.52 -1.69 2.60
C TYR A 85 12.24 -0.28 3.15
N GLY A 86 13.24 0.56 3.39
CA GLY A 86 13.06 1.96 3.80
C GLY A 86 12.17 2.73 2.84
N MET A 87 11.25 3.53 3.35
CA MET A 87 10.26 4.29 2.59
C MET A 87 10.43 5.79 2.84
N SER A 88 10.70 6.56 1.77
CA SER A 88 10.81 8.01 1.88
C SER A 88 9.51 8.61 2.39
N GLY A 89 9.58 9.36 3.49
CA GLY A 89 8.43 9.93 4.18
C GLY A 89 7.74 8.97 5.15
N GLY A 90 8.15 7.69 5.23
CA GLY A 90 7.59 6.74 6.18
C GLY A 90 8.05 7.00 7.62
N HIS A 91 7.19 6.70 8.57
CA HIS A 91 7.42 6.75 10.01
C HIS A 91 7.57 5.34 10.59
N LEU A 92 7.62 5.25 11.92
CA LEU A 92 7.70 3.96 12.60
C LEU A 92 6.43 3.12 12.35
N PHE A 93 5.28 3.77 12.22
CA PHE A 93 4.01 3.14 11.91
C PHE A 93 4.09 2.26 10.66
N GLU A 94 4.54 2.83 9.54
CA GLU A 94 4.64 2.11 8.26
C GLU A 94 5.75 1.05 8.27
N ALA A 95 6.85 1.32 8.95
CA ALA A 95 7.94 0.35 9.10
C ALA A 95 7.49 -0.88 9.91
N SER A 96 6.71 -0.66 10.99
CA SER A 96 6.11 -1.70 11.81
C SER A 96 5.10 -2.53 11.01
N LEU A 97 4.18 -1.86 10.32
CA LEU A 97 3.17 -2.51 9.48
C LEU A 97 3.82 -3.39 8.41
N LEU A 98 4.86 -2.88 7.75
CA LEU A 98 5.55 -3.64 6.72
C LEU A 98 6.26 -4.87 7.29
N LEU A 99 6.86 -4.78 8.48
CA LEU A 99 7.46 -5.91 9.16
C LEU A 99 6.41 -6.96 9.56
N GLN A 100 5.27 -6.52 10.08
CA GLN A 100 4.16 -7.42 10.42
C GLN A 100 3.63 -8.15 9.18
N LEU A 101 3.50 -7.45 8.05
CA LEU A 101 3.10 -8.04 6.78
C LEU A 101 4.13 -9.08 6.30
N MET A 102 5.44 -8.83 6.46
CA MET A 102 6.48 -9.81 6.16
C MET A 102 6.33 -11.08 7.02
N ILE A 103 6.00 -10.93 8.29
CA ILE A 103 5.77 -12.06 9.20
C ILE A 103 4.52 -12.85 8.75
N GLU A 104 3.42 -12.17 8.45
CA GLU A 104 2.20 -12.79 7.90
C GLU A 104 2.51 -13.60 6.62
N ARG A 105 3.39 -13.07 5.77
CA ARG A 105 3.81 -13.73 4.52
C ARG A 105 4.91 -14.79 4.72
N ASN A 106 5.21 -15.18 5.97
CA ASN A 106 6.20 -16.20 6.33
C ASN A 106 7.61 -15.89 5.82
N TYR A 107 8.02 -14.64 5.83
CA TYR A 107 9.40 -14.27 5.55
C TYR A 107 10.34 -14.82 6.62
N GLN A 108 11.49 -15.30 6.20
CA GLN A 108 12.56 -15.76 7.09
C GLN A 108 13.65 -14.68 7.15
N ILE A 109 13.63 -13.89 8.21
CA ILE A 109 14.52 -12.75 8.40
C ILE A 109 15.45 -13.06 9.56
N LYS A 110 16.78 -13.01 9.33
CA LYS A 110 17.76 -13.23 10.41
C LYS A 110 18.02 -11.97 11.23
N ASN A 111 18.12 -10.82 10.56
CA ASN A 111 18.42 -9.54 11.20
C ASN A 111 17.56 -8.44 10.60
N VAL A 112 17.11 -7.53 11.45
CA VAL A 112 16.42 -6.29 11.04
C VAL A 112 17.28 -5.11 11.45
N ILE A 113 17.58 -4.24 10.50
CA ILE A 113 18.17 -2.92 10.76
C ILE A 113 17.02 -1.93 10.69
N LEU A 114 16.66 -1.34 11.83
CA LEU A 114 15.71 -0.24 11.91
C LEU A 114 16.51 1.07 11.99
N GLU A 115 16.35 1.92 10.98
CA GLU A 115 16.90 3.27 11.02
C GLU A 115 16.09 4.09 12.01
N ALA A 116 16.77 4.51 13.09
CA ALA A 116 16.21 5.26 14.18
C ALA A 116 16.52 6.75 14.00
N ASP A 117 15.58 7.46 13.40
CA ASP A 117 15.63 8.91 13.20
C ASP A 117 14.95 9.67 14.36
N LEU A 118 15.16 11.00 14.41
CA LEU A 118 14.45 11.92 15.30
C LEU A 118 12.92 11.88 15.09
N ASN A 119 12.44 11.44 13.93
CA ASN A 119 11.03 11.20 13.64
C ASN A 119 10.48 9.90 14.26
N LEU A 120 11.30 9.08 14.92
CA LEU A 120 10.80 7.92 15.67
C LEU A 120 9.89 8.29 16.84
N SER A 121 9.97 9.53 17.34
CA SER A 121 9.02 10.03 18.32
C SER A 121 7.63 10.32 17.74
N ASN A 122 7.48 10.21 16.42
CA ASN A 122 6.21 10.41 15.73
C ASN A 122 5.54 9.04 15.55
N ASP A 123 4.73 8.65 16.53
CA ASP A 123 3.99 7.38 16.52
C ASP A 123 2.83 7.40 15.51
N HIS A 124 2.59 8.57 14.90
CA HIS A 124 1.50 8.76 13.95
C HIS A 124 1.85 8.27 12.54
N GLN A 125 0.82 7.86 11.82
CA GLN A 125 0.91 7.51 10.42
C GLN A 125 1.42 8.68 9.56
N ALA A 126 2.21 8.38 8.56
CA ALA A 126 2.63 9.33 7.55
C ALA A 126 1.58 9.36 6.41
N GLU A 127 0.72 10.38 6.36
CA GLU A 127 -0.46 10.44 5.47
C GLU A 127 -0.21 9.89 4.05
N GLY A 128 0.69 10.45 3.28
CA GLY A 128 0.92 10.03 1.89
C GLY A 128 1.56 8.63 1.74
N ILE A 129 2.12 8.05 2.80
CA ILE A 129 2.75 6.71 2.78
C ILE A 129 1.76 5.66 3.26
N SER A 130 1.02 5.94 4.32
CA SER A 130 -0.05 5.06 4.81
C SER A 130 -1.09 4.78 3.75
N ALA A 131 -1.45 5.77 2.95
CA ALA A 131 -2.37 5.62 1.82
C ALA A 131 -1.94 4.54 0.80
N LYS A 132 -0.65 4.21 0.72
CA LYS A 132 -0.15 3.15 -0.18
C LYS A 132 -0.51 1.74 0.27
N PHE A 133 -0.90 1.55 1.54
CA PHE A 133 -1.38 0.27 2.06
C PHE A 133 -2.87 0.07 1.84
N LEU A 134 -3.65 1.15 1.62
CA LEU A 134 -5.11 1.08 1.48
C LEU A 134 -5.61 0.12 0.40
N PRO A 135 -4.97 0.00 -0.78
CA PRO A 135 -5.41 -0.96 -1.79
C PRO A 135 -5.43 -2.42 -1.30
N PHE A 136 -4.67 -2.73 -0.24
CA PHE A 136 -4.55 -4.08 0.34
C PHE A 136 -5.38 -4.26 1.61
N LEU A 137 -6.15 -3.25 2.02
CA LEU A 137 -6.90 -3.23 3.28
C LEU A 137 -7.89 -4.41 3.40
N HIS A 138 -8.57 -4.73 2.30
CA HIS A 138 -9.53 -5.83 2.27
C HIS A 138 -8.90 -7.21 2.08
N GLU A 139 -7.63 -7.25 1.65
CA GLU A 139 -6.91 -8.48 1.32
C GLU A 139 -6.00 -8.96 2.47
N SER A 140 -5.72 -8.10 3.46
CA SER A 140 -4.83 -8.41 4.60
C SER A 140 -5.46 -8.01 5.93
N GLU A 141 -5.60 -9.00 6.81
CA GLU A 141 -6.04 -8.80 8.20
C GLU A 141 -5.03 -7.95 8.98
N THR A 142 -3.74 -8.17 8.72
CA THR A 142 -2.66 -7.40 9.35
C THR A 142 -2.79 -5.91 9.03
N ILE A 143 -3.01 -5.57 7.76
CA ILE A 143 -3.17 -4.17 7.35
C ILE A 143 -4.43 -3.59 7.98
N ARG A 144 -5.56 -4.30 7.90
CA ARG A 144 -6.82 -3.83 8.46
C ARG A 144 -6.74 -3.58 9.95
N SER A 145 -6.29 -4.56 10.73
CA SER A 145 -6.20 -4.44 12.19
C SER A 145 -5.22 -3.34 12.63
N HIS A 146 -4.17 -3.11 11.85
CA HIS A 146 -3.21 -2.06 12.14
C HIS A 146 -3.82 -0.66 12.00
N PHE A 147 -4.62 -0.45 10.96
CA PHE A 147 -5.34 0.82 10.76
C PHE A 147 -6.53 0.98 11.72
N GLU A 148 -7.26 -0.08 12.05
CA GLU A 148 -8.40 -0.03 12.99
C GLU A 148 -7.98 0.32 14.42
N ASN A 149 -6.73 0.05 14.79
CA ASN A 149 -6.19 0.41 16.11
C ASN A 149 -5.78 1.90 16.22
N GLU A 150 -5.71 2.61 15.09
CA GLU A 150 -5.42 4.04 15.08
C GLU A 150 -6.72 4.85 15.18
N SER A 151 -6.71 5.88 16.03
CA SER A 151 -7.88 6.74 16.28
C SER A 151 -8.36 7.53 15.05
N ASP A 152 -7.47 7.73 14.08
CA ASP A 152 -7.69 8.55 12.87
C ASP A 152 -8.05 7.73 11.63
N PHE A 153 -8.38 6.43 11.80
CA PHE A 153 -8.74 5.55 10.68
C PHE A 153 -9.85 6.12 9.79
N MET A 154 -10.81 6.83 10.37
CA MET A 154 -11.91 7.45 9.62
C MET A 154 -11.47 8.59 8.70
N GLU A 155 -10.38 9.29 9.00
CA GLU A 155 -9.84 10.36 8.14
C GLU A 155 -9.24 9.84 6.84
N LEU A 156 -8.85 8.57 6.77
CA LEU A 156 -8.33 7.94 5.56
C LEU A 156 -9.40 7.63 4.50
N TYR A 157 -10.68 7.69 4.88
CA TYR A 157 -11.82 7.44 3.99
C TYR A 157 -12.50 8.71 3.46
N TYR A 158 -12.08 9.88 3.91
CA TYR A 158 -12.57 11.19 3.48
C TYR A 158 -11.43 12.05 2.91
#